data_d00d37fc777518edbe40086549928e03
#
_entry.id   d00d37fc777518edbe40086549928e03
#
_cell.length_a   1.000
_cell.length_b   1.000
_cell.length_c   1.000
_cell.angle_alpha   90.00
_cell.angle_beta   90.00
_cell.angle_gamma   90.00
#
_symmetry.space_group_name_H-M   'P 1'
#
loop_
_entity.id
_entity.type
_entity.pdbx_description
1 polymer ?
#
loop_
_entity_poly.entity_id
_entity_poly.type
_entity_poly.pdbx_seq_one_letter_code
_entity_poly.pdbx_strand_id
1 'polypeptide(L)'
;MAAAPGLRPLANVYECQAEPAWQRIEFISDLHLSEATPRTFDVWSLYLRETTADAVFILGDLFEVWVGDDARTPGSFEQRAANVLQDAASRRPVSFMAGNRDFLVGAAMLRDCGVIALCDPTLLDAWGHRLLLTHGDEL
;
A
#
# COMPACT_ATOMS: atom_id res chain seq x y z
N MET A 1 -5.37 5.88 -31.59
CA MET A 1 -6.41 4.84 -31.62
C MET A 1 -7.68 5.38 -30.99
N ALA A 2 -8.79 5.35 -31.68
CA ALA A 2 -10.04 5.86 -31.14
C ALA A 2 -10.59 4.91 -30.07
N ALA A 3 -11.07 5.44 -28.96
CA ALA A 3 -11.77 4.65 -27.95
C ALA A 3 -13.08 4.11 -28.55
N ALA A 4 -13.50 2.93 -28.12
CA ALA A 4 -14.79 2.38 -28.53
C ALA A 4 -15.91 3.36 -28.10
N PRO A 5 -16.98 3.46 -28.92
CA PRO A 5 -18.11 4.34 -28.56
C PRO A 5 -18.65 3.99 -27.16
N GLY A 6 -18.77 4.99 -26.29
CA GLY A 6 -19.27 4.83 -24.93
C GLY A 6 -18.23 4.51 -23.87
N LEU A 7 -16.99 4.20 -24.25
CA LEU A 7 -15.91 4.03 -23.28
C LEU A 7 -15.17 5.37 -23.12
N ARG A 8 -15.21 5.94 -21.93
CA ARG A 8 -14.36 7.08 -21.61
C ARG A 8 -12.96 6.55 -21.29
N PRO A 9 -11.90 7.19 -21.81
CA PRO A 9 -10.58 6.90 -21.30
C PRO A 9 -10.62 7.08 -19.77
N LEU A 10 -10.09 6.13 -19.02
CA LEU A 10 -9.93 6.32 -17.60
C LEU A 10 -8.90 7.44 -17.42
N ALA A 11 -9.38 8.67 -17.28
CA ALA A 11 -8.52 9.78 -16.94
C ALA A 11 -7.90 9.50 -15.58
N ASN A 12 -6.60 9.72 -15.45
CA ASN A 12 -5.85 9.58 -14.19
C ASN A 12 -5.69 8.14 -13.68
N VAL A 13 -5.71 7.13 -14.54
CA VAL A 13 -5.25 5.81 -14.16
C VAL A 13 -3.74 5.75 -14.28
N TYR A 14 -3.07 5.43 -13.18
CA TYR A 14 -1.63 5.25 -13.15
C TYR A 14 -1.28 3.81 -13.46
N GLU A 15 -0.12 3.60 -14.07
CA GLU A 15 0.33 2.27 -14.43
C GLU A 15 1.62 1.94 -13.71
N CYS A 16 1.74 0.71 -13.22
CA CYS A 16 3.01 0.18 -12.76
C CYS A 16 3.23 -1.20 -13.35
N GLN A 17 4.49 -1.60 -13.45
CA GLN A 17 4.85 -2.87 -14.03
C GLN A 17 5.57 -3.73 -12.99
N ALA A 18 5.16 -4.99 -12.89
CA ALA A 18 5.87 -5.97 -12.09
C ALA A 18 7.25 -6.21 -12.71
N GLU A 19 8.25 -6.38 -11.85
CA GLU A 19 9.55 -6.80 -12.33
C GLU A 19 9.46 -8.21 -12.92
N PRO A 20 10.16 -8.47 -14.04
CA PRO A 20 10.06 -9.80 -14.70
C PRO A 20 10.48 -10.96 -13.79
N ALA A 21 11.35 -10.70 -12.79
CA ALA A 21 11.82 -11.74 -11.89
C ALA A 21 10.82 -12.09 -10.78
N TRP A 22 9.78 -11.29 -10.58
CA TRP A 22 8.80 -11.57 -9.53
C TRP A 22 7.98 -12.81 -9.89
N GLN A 23 7.85 -13.71 -8.92
CA GLN A 23 7.06 -14.93 -9.05
C GLN A 23 5.83 -14.89 -8.14
N ARG A 24 5.84 -14.06 -7.09
CA ARG A 24 4.76 -13.98 -6.12
C ARG A 24 4.51 -12.54 -5.71
N ILE A 25 3.27 -12.08 -5.86
CA ILE A 25 2.82 -10.77 -5.42
C ILE A 25 1.68 -10.99 -4.44
N GLU A 26 1.71 -10.31 -3.30
CA GLU A 26 0.66 -10.38 -2.30
C GLU A 26 0.01 -9.02 -2.10
N PHE A 27 -1.30 -9.05 -1.86
CA PHE A 27 -2.12 -7.87 -1.63
C PHE A 27 -2.75 -7.97 -0.25
N ILE A 28 -2.68 -6.89 0.52
CA ILE A 28 -3.36 -6.79 1.82
C ILE A 28 -4.12 -5.48 1.89
N SER A 29 -5.20 -5.44 2.68
CA SER A 29 -5.98 -4.22 2.90
C SER A 29 -6.85 -4.37 4.14
N ASP A 30 -7.42 -3.26 4.60
CA ASP A 30 -8.47 -3.22 5.62
C ASP A 30 -8.09 -3.87 6.95
N LEU A 31 -6.86 -3.67 7.38
CA LEU A 31 -6.38 -4.18 8.67
C LEU A 31 -6.82 -3.32 9.85
N HIS A 32 -7.07 -2.04 9.62
CA HIS A 32 -7.53 -1.08 10.63
C HIS A 32 -6.67 -1.09 11.89
N LEU A 33 -5.34 -1.03 11.70
CA LEU A 33 -4.38 -1.05 12.79
C LEU A 33 -4.55 0.13 13.72
N SER A 34 -4.50 -0.11 15.03
CA SER A 34 -4.56 0.92 16.05
C SER A 34 -3.85 0.45 17.31
N GLU A 35 -3.63 1.38 18.24
CA GLU A 35 -3.07 1.02 19.57
C GLU A 35 -4.00 0.07 20.32
N ALA A 36 -5.30 0.11 20.06
CA ALA A 36 -6.28 -0.74 20.72
C ALA A 36 -6.27 -2.19 20.21
N THR A 37 -5.56 -2.47 19.12
CA THR A 37 -5.49 -3.80 18.52
C THR A 37 -4.05 -4.29 18.39
N PRO A 38 -3.32 -4.46 19.51
CA PRO A 38 -1.90 -4.81 19.43
C PRO A 38 -1.64 -6.18 18.80
N ARG A 39 -2.57 -7.13 18.92
CA ARG A 39 -2.41 -8.44 18.30
C ARG A 39 -2.45 -8.36 16.77
N THR A 40 -3.34 -7.56 16.23
CA THR A 40 -3.41 -7.34 14.77
C THR A 40 -2.12 -6.69 14.28
N PHE A 41 -1.60 -5.73 15.01
CA PHE A 41 -0.32 -5.11 14.71
C PHE A 41 0.83 -6.13 14.70
N ASP A 42 0.88 -6.99 15.71
CA ASP A 42 1.94 -8.00 15.80
C ASP A 42 1.86 -9.02 14.66
N VAL A 43 0.66 -9.47 14.30
CA VAL A 43 0.45 -10.39 13.17
C VAL A 43 0.87 -9.74 11.86
N TRP A 44 0.52 -8.49 11.64
CA TRP A 44 0.92 -7.73 10.46
C TRP A 44 2.44 -7.59 10.37
N SER A 45 3.09 -7.22 11.48
CA SER A 45 4.54 -7.09 11.55
C SER A 45 5.23 -8.43 11.24
N LEU A 46 4.74 -9.51 11.82
CA LEU A 46 5.27 -10.85 11.60
C LEU A 46 5.09 -11.30 10.14
N TYR A 47 3.90 -11.05 9.58
CA TYR A 47 3.64 -11.34 8.17
C TYR A 47 4.66 -10.66 7.26
N LEU A 48 4.89 -9.37 7.46
CA LEU A 48 5.81 -8.61 6.61
C LEU A 48 7.26 -9.09 6.74
N ARG A 49 7.65 -9.62 7.90
CA ARG A 49 8.99 -10.17 8.10
C ARG A 49 9.15 -11.55 7.49
N GLU A 50 8.11 -12.36 7.47
CA GLU A 50 8.20 -13.78 7.10
C GLU A 50 7.67 -14.11 5.71
N THR A 51 6.91 -13.22 5.09
CA THR A 51 6.36 -13.51 3.76
C THR A 51 7.46 -13.78 2.74
N THR A 52 7.18 -14.73 1.84
CA THR A 52 8.06 -15.07 0.72
C THR A 52 7.66 -14.32 -0.55
N ALA A 53 6.71 -13.39 -0.48
CA ALA A 53 6.33 -12.57 -1.63
C ALA A 53 7.51 -11.74 -2.13
N ASP A 54 7.61 -11.58 -3.43
CA ASP A 54 8.59 -10.71 -4.06
C ASP A 54 8.18 -9.23 -3.96
N ALA A 55 6.89 -8.98 -3.85
CA ALA A 55 6.33 -7.64 -3.66
C ALA A 55 5.04 -7.73 -2.85
N VAL A 56 4.78 -6.70 -2.03
CA VAL A 56 3.55 -6.56 -1.26
C VAL A 56 2.89 -5.23 -1.61
N PHE A 57 1.60 -5.28 -1.87
CA PHE A 57 0.76 -4.11 -2.15
C PHE A 57 -0.27 -3.95 -1.03
N ILE A 58 -0.27 -2.79 -0.39
CA ILE A 58 -1.21 -2.44 0.67
C ILE A 58 -2.26 -1.51 0.06
N LEU A 59 -3.51 -1.99 -0.04
CA LEU A 59 -4.57 -1.34 -0.80
C LEU A 59 -5.58 -0.61 0.09
N GLY A 60 -5.08 0.22 0.99
CA GLY A 60 -5.90 1.12 1.80
C GLY A 60 -6.38 0.54 3.12
N ASP A 61 -6.80 1.44 4.00
CA ASP A 61 -7.31 1.14 5.34
C ASP A 61 -6.38 0.23 6.15
N LEU A 62 -5.06 0.45 6.00
CA LEU A 62 -4.08 -0.21 6.85
C LEU A 62 -4.25 0.25 8.30
N PHE A 63 -4.48 1.55 8.50
CA PHE A 63 -4.68 2.13 9.81
C PHE A 63 -6.15 2.43 10.06
N GLU A 64 -6.59 2.30 11.32
CA GLU A 64 -7.92 2.74 11.72
C GLU A 64 -8.04 4.26 11.53
N VAL A 65 -7.00 4.99 11.88
CA VAL A 65 -6.88 6.42 11.62
C VAL A 65 -5.40 6.79 11.55
N TRP A 66 -5.08 7.75 10.66
CA TRP A 66 -3.75 8.36 10.60
C TRP A 66 -3.96 9.87 10.62
N VAL A 67 -3.46 10.53 11.67
CA VAL A 67 -3.72 11.96 11.91
C VAL A 67 -2.72 12.88 11.21
N GLY A 68 -1.61 12.34 10.73
CA GLY A 68 -0.59 13.08 10.01
C GLY A 68 0.80 12.48 10.22
N ASP A 69 1.71 12.75 9.28
CA ASP A 69 3.04 12.17 9.32
C ASP A 69 3.89 12.69 10.49
N ASP A 70 3.55 13.86 11.02
CA ASP A 70 4.20 14.48 12.18
C ASP A 70 3.82 13.82 13.51
N ALA A 71 2.82 12.94 13.53
CA ALA A 71 2.49 12.13 14.70
C ALA A 71 3.55 11.05 15.02
N ARG A 72 4.54 10.88 14.16
CA ARG A 72 5.63 9.91 14.34
C ARG A 72 6.66 10.42 15.34
N THR A 73 6.30 10.44 16.61
CA THR A 73 7.22 10.80 17.69
C THR A 73 7.86 9.55 18.27
N PRO A 74 9.06 9.65 18.92
CA PRO A 74 9.71 8.48 19.50
C PRO A 74 8.79 7.71 20.45
N GLY A 75 8.65 6.39 20.21
CA GLY A 75 7.82 5.51 21.01
C GLY A 75 6.33 5.53 20.69
N SER A 76 5.89 6.39 19.75
CA SER A 76 4.48 6.43 19.36
C SER A 76 4.09 5.21 18.53
N PHE A 77 2.77 4.93 18.46
CA PHE A 77 2.22 3.90 17.58
C PHE A 77 2.61 4.19 16.13
N GLU A 78 2.50 5.44 15.70
CA GLU A 78 2.82 5.88 14.35
C GLU A 78 4.28 5.61 14.00
N GLN A 79 5.20 5.86 14.94
CA GLN A 79 6.62 5.58 14.71
C GLN A 79 6.89 4.08 14.66
N ARG A 80 6.22 3.29 15.49
CA ARG A 80 6.36 1.82 15.45
C ARG A 80 5.86 1.27 14.13
N ALA A 81 4.73 1.78 13.62
CA ALA A 81 4.20 1.38 12.32
C ALA A 81 5.15 1.76 11.19
N ALA A 82 5.71 2.97 11.23
CA ALA A 82 6.70 3.41 10.26
C ALA A 82 7.95 2.51 10.27
N ASN A 83 8.40 2.09 11.45
CA ASN A 83 9.55 1.19 11.57
C ASN A 83 9.27 -0.17 10.93
N VAL A 84 8.05 -0.72 11.11
CA VAL A 84 7.65 -1.98 10.48
C VAL A 84 7.66 -1.85 8.96
N LEU A 85 7.09 -0.77 8.43
CA LEU A 85 7.06 -0.51 6.99
C LEU A 85 8.46 -0.34 6.42
N GLN A 86 9.33 0.38 7.12
CA GLN A 86 10.71 0.60 6.67
C GLN A 86 11.49 -0.72 6.62
N ASP A 87 11.37 -1.55 7.64
CA ASP A 87 11.99 -2.88 7.64
C ASP A 87 11.47 -3.73 6.47
N ALA A 88 10.15 -3.75 6.27
CA ALA A 88 9.55 -4.51 5.18
C ALA A 88 10.04 -4.03 3.81
N ALA A 89 10.11 -2.71 3.60
CA ALA A 89 10.55 -2.13 2.34
C ALA A 89 12.04 -2.39 2.07
N SER A 90 12.84 -2.61 3.11
CA SER A 90 14.25 -2.99 2.96
C SER A 90 14.42 -4.42 2.47
N ARG A 91 13.40 -5.26 2.65
CA ARG A 91 13.44 -6.69 2.28
C ARG A 91 12.85 -6.96 0.90
N ARG A 92 11.84 -6.19 0.50
CA ARG A 92 11.15 -6.32 -0.79
C ARG A 92 10.42 -5.03 -1.12
N PRO A 93 10.05 -4.82 -2.40
CA PRO A 93 9.20 -3.68 -2.74
C PRO A 93 7.86 -3.76 -2.01
N VAL A 94 7.52 -2.67 -1.31
CA VAL A 94 6.24 -2.48 -0.65
C VAL A 94 5.60 -1.23 -1.24
N SER A 95 4.37 -1.35 -1.69
CA SER A 95 3.60 -0.24 -2.25
C SER A 95 2.36 0.01 -1.38
N PHE A 96 1.97 1.28 -1.25
CA PHE A 96 0.87 1.69 -0.39
C PHE A 96 -0.09 2.60 -1.14
N MET A 97 -1.36 2.26 -1.08
CA MET A 97 -2.47 3.07 -1.58
C MET A 97 -3.31 3.49 -0.38
N ALA A 98 -3.52 4.80 -0.17
CA ALA A 98 -4.32 5.29 0.94
C ALA A 98 -5.80 4.94 0.74
N GLY A 99 -6.47 4.57 1.83
CA GLY A 99 -7.91 4.36 1.86
C GLY A 99 -8.62 5.51 2.59
N ASN A 100 -9.87 5.28 3.01
CA ASN A 100 -10.66 6.29 3.73
C ASN A 100 -10.10 6.60 5.11
N ARG A 101 -9.57 5.58 5.79
CA ARG A 101 -9.11 5.69 7.17
C ARG A 101 -7.72 6.27 7.30
N ASP A 102 -6.91 6.15 6.27
CA ASP A 102 -5.51 6.54 6.30
C ASP A 102 -5.12 7.48 5.15
N PHE A 103 -6.07 8.27 4.66
CA PHE A 103 -5.83 9.21 3.56
C PHE A 103 -4.82 10.31 3.90
N LEU A 104 -4.54 10.55 5.19
CA LEU A 104 -3.55 11.53 5.64
C LEU A 104 -2.11 10.97 5.67
N VAL A 105 -1.92 9.67 5.37
CA VAL A 105 -0.57 9.15 5.18
C VAL A 105 0.04 9.84 3.98
N GLY A 106 1.09 10.62 4.23
CA GLY A 106 1.66 11.50 3.23
C GLY A 106 2.90 10.96 2.56
N ALA A 107 3.31 11.66 1.50
CA ALA A 107 4.49 11.30 0.72
C ALA A 107 5.77 11.28 1.56
N ALA A 108 5.88 12.15 2.57
CA ALA A 108 7.06 12.22 3.42
C ALA A 108 7.25 10.92 4.21
N MET A 109 6.18 10.42 4.84
CA MET A 109 6.22 9.17 5.61
C MET A 109 6.59 7.99 4.70
N LEU A 110 5.92 7.88 3.55
CA LEU A 110 6.17 6.77 2.62
C LEU A 110 7.60 6.81 2.10
N ARG A 111 8.10 8.00 1.72
CA ARG A 111 9.46 8.16 1.26
C ARG A 111 10.47 7.80 2.34
N ASP A 112 10.25 8.25 3.59
CA ASP A 112 11.16 7.97 4.69
C ASP A 112 11.25 6.47 5.00
N CYS A 113 10.14 5.74 4.79
CA CYS A 113 10.10 4.29 4.97
C CYS A 113 10.58 3.51 3.75
N GLY A 114 10.78 4.15 2.61
CA GLY A 114 11.11 3.47 1.36
C GLY A 114 9.94 2.77 0.71
N VAL A 115 8.72 3.15 1.07
CA VAL A 115 7.47 2.57 0.53
C VAL A 115 7.05 3.36 -0.70
N ILE A 116 6.60 2.65 -1.73
CA ILE A 116 6.15 3.24 -2.99
C ILE A 116 4.70 3.72 -2.82
N ALA A 117 4.46 5.00 -3.10
CA ALA A 117 3.11 5.55 -3.07
C ALA A 117 2.37 5.17 -4.36
N LEU A 118 1.16 4.63 -4.21
CA LEU A 118 0.28 4.33 -5.34
C LEU A 118 -0.90 5.30 -5.34
N CYS A 119 -1.29 5.74 -6.53
CA CYS A 119 -2.53 6.45 -6.73
C CYS A 119 -3.69 5.46 -6.89
N ASP A 120 -4.88 5.85 -6.49
CA ASP A 120 -6.10 5.07 -6.67
C ASP A 120 -6.86 5.63 -7.87
N PRO A 121 -7.13 4.86 -8.92
CA PRO A 121 -6.69 3.48 -9.15
C PRO A 121 -5.32 3.38 -9.84
N THR A 122 -4.69 2.23 -9.74
CA THR A 122 -3.45 1.89 -10.45
C THR A 122 -3.65 0.59 -11.24
N LEU A 123 -3.18 0.56 -12.49
CA LEU A 123 -3.10 -0.67 -13.27
C LEU A 123 -1.73 -1.31 -13.05
N LEU A 124 -1.72 -2.56 -12.61
CA LEU A 124 -0.51 -3.35 -12.47
C LEU A 124 -0.41 -4.34 -13.62
N ASP A 125 0.64 -4.23 -14.41
CA ASP A 125 0.97 -5.23 -15.42
C ASP A 125 1.88 -6.28 -14.78
N ALA A 126 1.40 -7.52 -14.72
CA ALA A 126 2.14 -8.63 -14.15
C ALA A 126 1.91 -9.90 -14.98
N TRP A 127 2.98 -10.51 -15.43
CA TRP A 127 2.96 -11.80 -16.16
C TRP A 127 1.98 -11.82 -17.35
N GLY A 128 1.90 -10.72 -18.08
CA GLY A 128 0.97 -10.58 -19.20
C GLY A 128 -0.47 -10.28 -18.81
N HIS A 129 -0.75 -10.12 -17.52
CA HIS A 129 -2.07 -9.74 -17.02
C HIS A 129 -2.08 -8.28 -16.59
N ARG A 130 -3.24 -7.63 -16.75
CA ARG A 130 -3.47 -6.26 -16.29
C ARG A 130 -4.45 -6.29 -15.15
N LEU A 131 -3.98 -5.90 -13.95
CA LEU A 131 -4.78 -5.89 -12.73
C LEU A 131 -5.12 -4.46 -12.34
N LEU A 132 -6.40 -4.18 -12.14
CA LEU A 132 -6.83 -2.88 -11.62
C LEU A 132 -6.79 -2.92 -10.10
N LEU A 133 -5.91 -2.09 -9.53
CA LEU A 133 -5.77 -1.95 -8.08
C LEU A 133 -6.55 -0.73 -7.63
N THR A 134 -7.47 -0.92 -6.70
CA THR A 134 -8.27 0.17 -6.16
C THR A 134 -8.71 -0.20 -4.75
N HIS A 135 -8.87 0.82 -3.90
CA HIS A 135 -9.50 0.62 -2.60
C HIS A 135 -11.02 0.46 -2.75
N GLY A 136 -11.60 0.97 -3.84
CA GLY A 136 -12.99 0.70 -4.21
C GLY A 136 -13.99 1.77 -3.81
N ASP A 137 -13.58 2.82 -3.12
CA ASP A 137 -14.49 3.87 -2.63
C ASP A 137 -15.04 4.76 -3.73
N GLU A 138 -14.34 4.85 -4.85
CA GLU A 138 -14.68 5.73 -5.96
C GLU A 138 -15.29 5.00 -7.16
N LEU A 139 -15.65 3.75 -6.97
CA LEU A 139 -16.27 2.95 -8.02
C LEU A 139 -17.80 3.06 -8.00
#